data_1cdb3807288dbb1f9b18ec2e083cf1ee
#
_entry.id   1cdb3807288dbb1f9b18ec2e083cf1ee
#
_cell.length_a   1.000
_cell.length_b   1.000
_cell.length_c   1.000
_cell.angle_alpha   90.00
_cell.angle_beta   90.00
_cell.angle_gamma   90.00
#
_symmetry.space_group_name_H-M   'P 1'
#
loop_
_entity.id
_entity.type
_entity.pdbx_description
1 polymer ?
#
loop_
_entity_poly.entity_id
_entity_poly.type
_entity_poly.pdbx_seq_one_letter_code
_entity_poly.pdbx_strand_id
1 'polypeptide(L)'
;MVKTRIGKLAPRYSFMLNPHTEVRLSKCPKCRKATHLRKFALFIHIDEWGPMVLGKTCRYCSRCAMVMVQRAELEVELAHGLSQIAPQVTAKHYLVLGTMEKKIWREGLDREAKPLAGMLEHVADFKHQCDCNINLADGIRPLRD
;
A
#
# COMPACT_ATOMS: atom_id res chain seq x y z
N MET A 1 1.56 24.70 0.90
CA MET A 1 2.06 23.97 2.08
C MET A 1 3.00 22.87 1.63
N VAL A 2 4.17 22.82 2.18
CA VAL A 2 5.16 21.79 1.84
C VAL A 2 4.82 20.52 2.61
N LYS A 3 4.62 19.44 1.87
CA LYS A 3 4.36 18.15 2.48
C LYS A 3 5.67 17.56 3.00
N THR A 4 5.71 17.25 4.29
CA THR A 4 6.88 16.62 4.89
C THR A 4 6.95 15.16 4.47
N ARG A 5 8.09 14.74 3.93
CA ARG A 5 8.32 13.35 3.59
C ARG A 5 8.83 12.58 4.79
N ILE A 6 8.37 11.35 4.93
CA ILE A 6 8.82 10.44 5.98
C ILE A 6 10.04 9.67 5.52
N GLY A 7 9.96 9.09 4.32
CA GLY A 7 11.06 8.34 3.73
C GLY A 7 12.12 9.23 3.10
N LYS A 8 13.33 8.72 3.00
CA LYS A 8 14.47 9.45 2.41
C LYS A 8 14.49 9.38 0.89
N LEU A 9 13.86 8.36 0.30
CA LEU A 9 13.83 8.22 -1.15
C LEU A 9 12.79 9.14 -1.77
N ALA A 10 13.04 9.56 -3.01
CA ALA A 10 12.09 10.38 -3.73
C ALA A 10 10.81 9.60 -4.00
N PRO A 11 9.63 10.22 -3.84
CA PRO A 11 8.37 9.56 -4.14
C PRO A 11 8.29 9.10 -5.60
N ARG A 12 7.80 7.89 -5.81
CA ARG A 12 7.71 7.29 -7.15
C ARG A 12 6.29 6.96 -7.57
N TYR A 13 5.44 6.58 -6.62
CA TYR A 13 4.13 6.03 -6.91
C TYR A 13 3.03 6.82 -6.23
N SER A 14 1.85 6.78 -6.83
CA SER A 14 0.62 7.20 -6.15
C SER A 14 -0.06 5.96 -5.58
N PHE A 15 -0.94 6.13 -4.62
CA PHE A 15 -1.60 5.04 -3.93
C PHE A 15 -3.10 5.23 -3.90
N MET A 16 -3.83 4.13 -4.07
CA MET A 16 -5.29 4.13 -3.98
C MET A 16 -5.73 2.94 -3.14
N LEU A 17 -6.48 3.20 -2.08
CA LEU A 17 -7.07 2.16 -1.27
C LEU A 17 -8.50 1.96 -1.72
N ASN A 18 -8.78 0.78 -2.27
CA ASN A 18 -10.09 0.46 -2.83
C ASN A 18 -11.01 -0.09 -1.75
N PRO A 19 -12.07 0.64 -1.36
CA PRO A 19 -13.00 0.16 -0.34
C PRO A 19 -14.10 -0.76 -0.90
N HIS A 20 -14.15 -0.93 -2.21
CA HIS A 20 -15.22 -1.70 -2.86
C HIS A 20 -14.80 -3.14 -3.03
N THR A 21 -15.43 -4.05 -2.27
CA THR A 21 -15.03 -5.46 -2.25
C THR A 21 -15.29 -6.20 -3.56
N GLU A 22 -16.24 -5.74 -4.35
CA GLU A 22 -16.61 -6.35 -5.63
C GLU A 22 -15.91 -5.73 -6.83
N VAL A 23 -15.03 -4.75 -6.62
CA VAL A 23 -14.33 -4.08 -7.70
C VAL A 23 -12.86 -4.50 -7.66
N ARG A 24 -12.39 -5.12 -8.74
CA ARG A 24 -11.01 -5.63 -8.80
C ARG A 24 -9.99 -4.65 -9.36
N LEU A 25 -10.44 -3.59 -9.97
CA LEU A 25 -9.57 -2.61 -10.63
C LEU A 25 -8.64 -3.25 -11.67
N SER A 26 -9.18 -4.16 -12.47
CA SER A 26 -8.44 -4.73 -13.60
C SER A 26 -8.16 -3.68 -14.67
N LYS A 27 -8.88 -2.57 -14.62
CA LYS A 27 -8.58 -1.36 -15.39
C LYS A 27 -8.40 -0.20 -14.45
N CYS A 28 -7.44 0.66 -14.77
CA CYS A 28 -7.17 1.83 -13.94
C CYS A 28 -8.37 2.79 -13.98
N PRO A 29 -8.89 3.19 -12.82
CA PRO A 29 -10.05 4.10 -12.80
C PRO A 29 -9.73 5.51 -13.31
N LYS A 30 -8.46 5.86 -13.42
CA LYS A 30 -8.06 7.18 -13.92
C LYS A 30 -7.80 7.20 -15.42
N CYS A 31 -7.05 6.23 -15.94
CA CYS A 31 -6.65 6.23 -17.34
C CYS A 31 -7.26 5.11 -18.16
N ARG A 32 -7.96 4.18 -17.51
CA ARG A 32 -8.67 3.05 -18.10
C ARG A 32 -7.79 2.02 -18.78
N LYS A 33 -6.48 2.12 -18.63
CA LYS A 33 -5.58 1.08 -19.11
C LYS A 33 -5.67 -0.15 -18.24
N ALA A 34 -5.40 -1.31 -18.81
CA ALA A 34 -5.34 -2.56 -18.07
C ALA A 34 -4.25 -2.46 -17.01
N THR A 35 -4.57 -2.91 -15.82
CA THR A 35 -3.61 -2.99 -14.71
C THR A 35 -3.00 -4.38 -14.70
N HIS A 36 -1.92 -4.55 -13.96
CA HIS A 36 -1.31 -5.85 -13.76
C HIS A 36 -0.95 -6.03 -12.31
N LEU A 37 -0.69 -7.28 -11.92
CA LEU A 37 -0.31 -7.59 -10.56
C LEU A 37 1.18 -7.36 -10.39
N ARG A 38 1.54 -6.71 -9.29
CA ARG A 38 2.93 -6.48 -8.94
C ARG A 38 3.08 -6.46 -7.43
N LYS A 39 4.13 -7.07 -6.93
CA LYS A 39 4.39 -7.11 -5.50
C LYS A 39 5.14 -5.87 -5.05
N PHE A 40 4.67 -5.27 -3.97
CA PHE A 40 5.31 -4.14 -3.33
C PHE A 40 5.54 -4.43 -1.86
N ALA A 41 6.59 -3.85 -1.32
CA ALA A 41 6.79 -3.83 0.13
C ALA A 41 6.18 -2.53 0.63
N LEU A 42 5.00 -2.62 1.24
CA LEU A 42 4.25 -1.45 1.70
C LEU A 42 4.74 -1.02 3.08
N PHE A 43 5.06 0.26 3.21
CA PHE A 43 5.44 0.84 4.48
C PHE A 43 4.19 1.43 5.12
N ILE A 44 3.77 0.84 6.25
CA ILE A 44 2.49 1.13 6.88
C ILE A 44 2.72 1.56 8.32
N HIS A 45 2.07 2.64 8.73
CA HIS A 45 2.06 3.04 10.13
C HIS A 45 0.75 2.58 10.77
N ILE A 46 0.87 1.85 11.87
CA ILE A 46 -0.27 1.32 12.60
C ILE A 46 -0.34 2.03 13.96
N ASP A 47 -1.49 2.64 14.26
CA ASP A 47 -1.71 3.32 15.54
C ASP A 47 -1.44 2.37 16.70
N GLU A 48 -0.80 2.89 17.73
CA GLU A 48 -0.45 2.17 18.95
C GLU A 48 0.62 1.09 18.76
N TRP A 49 1.08 0.87 17.55
CA TRP A 49 2.14 -0.11 17.27
C TRP A 49 3.37 0.55 16.67
N GLY A 50 3.19 1.30 15.57
CA GLY A 50 4.28 1.94 14.85
C GLY A 50 4.40 1.42 13.42
N PRO A 51 5.58 1.55 12.81
CA PRO A 51 5.77 1.19 11.40
C PRO A 51 5.85 -0.32 11.20
N MET A 52 5.31 -0.77 10.09
CA MET A 52 5.32 -2.16 9.66
C MET A 52 5.53 -2.20 8.16
N VAL A 53 6.27 -3.19 7.66
CA VAL A 53 6.44 -3.39 6.23
C VAL A 53 5.73 -4.69 5.85
N LEU A 54 4.82 -4.59 4.88
CA LEU A 54 4.04 -5.72 4.43
C LEU A 54 4.28 -5.96 2.94
N GLY A 55 4.78 -7.15 2.60
CA GLY A 55 4.86 -7.55 1.20
C GLY A 55 3.48 -7.93 0.70
N LYS A 56 3.01 -7.23 -0.33
CA LYS A 56 1.65 -7.42 -0.84
C LYS A 56 1.63 -7.36 -2.35
N THR A 57 0.95 -8.32 -2.96
CA THR A 57 0.67 -8.26 -4.39
C THR A 57 -0.48 -7.28 -4.61
N CYS A 58 -0.21 -6.25 -5.40
CA CYS A 58 -1.14 -5.16 -5.65
C CYS A 58 -1.48 -5.07 -7.13
N ARG A 59 -2.58 -4.40 -7.46
CA ARG A 59 -2.82 -3.96 -8.82
C ARG A 59 -1.95 -2.72 -9.07
N TYR A 60 -1.40 -2.63 -10.26
CA TYR A 60 -0.51 -1.53 -10.60
C TYR A 60 -0.82 -1.00 -12.00
N CYS A 61 -0.95 0.32 -12.11
CA CYS A 61 -1.07 0.99 -13.39
C CYS A 61 0.27 1.62 -13.72
N SER A 62 0.95 1.11 -14.75
CA SER A 62 2.25 1.61 -15.13
C SER A 62 2.18 3.03 -15.72
N ARG A 63 1.06 3.37 -16.36
CA ARG A 63 0.88 4.70 -16.93
C ARG A 63 0.75 5.78 -15.87
N CYS A 64 -0.04 5.51 -14.84
CA CYS A 64 -0.26 6.45 -13.75
C CYS A 64 0.75 6.30 -12.62
N ALA A 65 1.58 5.27 -12.68
CA ALA A 65 2.47 4.89 -11.59
C ALA A 65 1.68 4.75 -10.29
N MET A 66 0.54 4.06 -10.35
CA MET A 66 -0.38 3.97 -9.23
C MET A 66 -0.49 2.55 -8.69
N VAL A 67 -0.27 2.42 -7.39
CA VAL A 67 -0.44 1.18 -6.64
C VAL A 67 -1.87 1.17 -6.08
N MET A 68 -2.61 0.11 -6.36
CA MET A 68 -3.99 -0.03 -5.92
C MET A 68 -4.15 -1.27 -5.08
N VAL A 69 -4.75 -1.12 -3.90
CA VAL A 69 -4.91 -2.20 -2.93
C VAL A 69 -6.35 -2.27 -2.49
N GLN A 70 -6.91 -3.47 -2.42
CA GLN A 70 -8.24 -3.66 -1.87
C GLN A 70 -8.16 -3.60 -0.34
N ARG A 71 -8.94 -2.71 0.25
CA ARG A 71 -8.90 -2.46 1.69
C ARG A 71 -9.20 -3.71 2.51
N ALA A 72 -10.22 -4.47 2.13
CA ALA A 72 -10.59 -5.66 2.89
C ALA A 72 -9.47 -6.70 2.91
N GLU A 73 -8.80 -6.92 1.78
CA GLU A 73 -7.66 -7.85 1.72
C GLU A 73 -6.50 -7.36 2.55
N LEU A 74 -6.21 -6.07 2.46
CA LEU A 74 -5.11 -5.49 3.22
C LEU A 74 -5.33 -5.65 4.72
N GLU A 75 -6.55 -5.38 5.19
CA GLU A 75 -6.86 -5.46 6.61
C GLU A 75 -6.77 -6.88 7.15
N VAL A 76 -7.16 -7.86 6.35
CA VAL A 76 -7.00 -9.28 6.73
C VAL A 76 -5.52 -9.62 6.88
N GLU A 77 -4.69 -9.20 5.94
CA GLU A 77 -3.26 -9.48 5.99
C GLU A 77 -2.55 -8.76 7.13
N LEU A 78 -2.97 -7.51 7.42
CA LEU A 78 -2.43 -6.77 8.56
C LEU A 78 -2.80 -7.43 9.87
N ALA A 79 -4.06 -7.85 10.01
CA ALA A 79 -4.51 -8.53 11.22
C ALA A 79 -3.75 -9.84 11.44
N HIS A 80 -3.51 -10.59 10.35
CA HIS A 80 -2.75 -11.82 10.42
C HIS A 80 -1.31 -11.55 10.86
N GLY A 81 -0.65 -10.56 10.26
CA GLY A 81 0.71 -10.20 10.63
C GLY A 81 0.83 -9.75 12.07
N LEU A 82 -0.10 -8.91 12.53
CA LEU A 82 -0.10 -8.44 13.91
C LEU A 82 -0.39 -9.55 14.91
N SER A 83 -1.22 -10.52 14.55
CA SER A 83 -1.51 -11.63 15.46
C SER A 83 -0.25 -12.46 15.77
N GLN A 84 0.74 -12.42 14.89
CA GLN A 84 2.00 -13.14 15.07
C GLN A 84 2.98 -12.40 15.98
N ILE A 85 2.96 -11.07 15.96
CA ILE A 85 3.99 -10.26 16.64
C ILE A 85 3.43 -9.40 17.78
N ALA A 86 2.17 -9.01 17.70
CA ALA A 86 1.55 -8.13 18.69
C ALA A 86 0.05 -8.40 18.76
N PRO A 87 -0.37 -9.58 19.30
CA PRO A 87 -1.79 -9.96 19.27
C PRO A 87 -2.72 -9.00 20.01
N GLN A 88 -2.18 -8.17 20.90
CA GLN A 88 -2.98 -7.18 21.63
C GLN A 88 -3.29 -5.93 20.79
N VAL A 89 -2.60 -5.76 19.66
CA VAL A 89 -2.81 -4.59 18.80
C VAL A 89 -3.81 -4.94 17.70
N THR A 90 -4.76 -4.04 17.47
CA THR A 90 -5.71 -4.19 16.38
C THR A 90 -5.39 -3.16 15.30
N ALA A 91 -5.44 -3.59 14.04
CA ALA A 91 -5.15 -2.71 12.91
C ALA A 91 -6.39 -1.89 12.52
N LYS A 92 -7.00 -1.20 13.50
CA LYS A 92 -8.17 -0.38 13.24
C LYS A 92 -7.84 0.93 12.55
N HIS A 93 -6.72 1.51 12.93
CA HIS A 93 -6.27 2.79 12.38
C HIS A 93 -4.85 2.63 11.87
N TYR A 94 -4.71 2.77 10.58
CA TYR A 94 -3.42 2.62 9.92
C TYR A 94 -3.33 3.57 8.72
N LEU A 95 -2.09 3.86 8.30
CA LEU A 95 -1.84 4.66 7.11
C LEU A 95 -0.79 3.95 6.25
N VAL A 96 -1.10 3.75 4.99
CA VAL A 96 -0.15 3.22 4.03
C VAL A 96 0.62 4.40 3.47
N LEU A 97 1.86 4.56 3.94
CA LEU A 97 2.63 5.78 3.70
C LEU A 97 3.49 5.75 2.45
N GLY A 98 3.98 4.57 2.07
CA GLY A 98 4.87 4.47 0.95
C GLY A 98 5.29 3.05 0.67
N THR A 99 6.41 2.91 -0.06
CA THR A 99 6.98 1.62 -0.38
C THR A 99 8.44 1.56 0.07
N MET A 100 8.90 0.35 0.43
CA MET A 100 10.30 0.10 0.72
C MET A 100 10.93 -0.59 -0.49
N GLU A 101 12.24 -0.39 -0.68
CA GLU A 101 12.97 -1.12 -1.71
C GLU A 101 12.85 -2.62 -1.48
N LYS A 102 12.41 -3.35 -2.49
CA LYS A 102 12.19 -4.80 -2.38
C LYS A 102 13.42 -5.55 -1.93
N LYS A 103 14.58 -5.18 -2.47
CA LYS A 103 15.83 -5.85 -2.12
C LYS A 103 16.11 -5.75 -0.63
N ILE A 104 15.95 -4.56 -0.07
CA ILE A 104 16.19 -4.31 1.35
C ILE A 104 15.16 -5.04 2.21
N TRP A 105 13.91 -5.03 1.79
CA TRP A 105 12.86 -5.74 2.50
C TRP A 105 13.12 -7.25 2.53
N ARG A 106 13.52 -7.83 1.39
CA ARG A 106 13.84 -9.26 1.33
C ARG A 106 15.02 -9.63 2.21
N GLU A 107 16.05 -8.80 2.24
CA GLU A 107 17.21 -9.01 3.11
C GLU A 107 16.80 -8.92 4.58
N GLY A 108 15.85 -8.05 4.90
CA GLY A 108 15.38 -7.86 6.27
C GLY A 108 14.54 -9.00 6.81
N LEU A 109 14.00 -9.87 5.95
CA LEU A 109 13.20 -11.00 6.41
C LEU A 109 13.99 -11.99 7.24
N ASP A 110 15.29 -12.12 6.99
CA ASP A 110 16.16 -13.07 7.68
C ASP A 110 17.03 -12.41 8.75
N ARG A 111 16.73 -11.16 9.11
CA ARG A 111 17.55 -10.39 10.05
C ARG A 111 16.68 -9.77 11.12
N GLU A 112 17.34 -9.33 12.20
CA GLU A 112 16.66 -8.57 13.22
C GLU A 112 16.10 -7.27 12.64
N ALA A 113 14.99 -6.82 13.23
CA ALA A 113 14.33 -5.60 12.80
C ALA A 113 15.31 -4.41 12.86
N LYS A 114 15.38 -3.66 11.76
CA LYS A 114 16.19 -2.46 11.74
C LYS A 114 15.52 -1.34 12.53
N PRO A 115 16.32 -0.45 13.15
CA PRO A 115 15.73 0.74 13.75
C PRO A 115 14.99 1.56 12.70
N LEU A 116 13.97 2.28 13.15
CA LEU A 116 13.15 3.09 12.26
C LEU A 116 13.96 4.01 11.36
N ALA A 117 14.99 4.65 11.92
CA ALA A 117 15.84 5.55 11.15
C ALA A 117 16.51 4.85 9.96
N GLY A 118 16.98 3.61 10.17
CA GLY A 118 17.57 2.84 9.09
C GLY A 118 16.57 2.39 8.05
N MET A 119 15.34 2.11 8.47
CA MET A 119 14.26 1.74 7.53
C MET A 119 13.92 2.91 6.61
N LEU A 120 13.86 4.12 7.15
CA LEU A 120 13.44 5.30 6.39
C LEU A 120 14.38 5.64 5.23
N GLU A 121 15.63 5.22 5.30
CA GLU A 121 16.58 5.43 4.20
C GLU A 121 16.18 4.69 2.94
N HIS A 122 15.35 3.66 3.07
CA HIS A 122 14.93 2.80 1.96
C HIS A 122 13.45 2.94 1.64
N VAL A 123 12.80 3.95 2.19
CA VAL A 123 11.35 4.18 2.02
C VAL A 123 11.12 5.38 1.12
N ALA A 124 10.21 5.20 0.16
CA ALA A 124 9.71 6.28 -0.69
C ALA A 124 8.24 6.49 -0.37
N ASP A 125 7.88 7.69 0.10
CA ASP A 125 6.49 8.03 0.35
C ASP A 125 5.68 7.97 -0.95
N PHE A 126 4.38 7.72 -0.84
CA PHE A 126 3.51 7.87 -2.00
C PHE A 126 3.41 9.36 -2.37
N LYS A 127 3.38 9.63 -3.67
CA LYS A 127 3.21 11.01 -4.17
C LYS A 127 1.86 11.56 -3.77
N HIS A 128 0.83 10.76 -3.97
CA HIS A 128 -0.55 11.12 -3.71
C HIS A 128 -1.30 9.95 -3.12
N GLN A 129 -2.17 10.24 -2.17
CA GLN A 129 -3.16 9.30 -1.66
C GLN A 129 -4.43 9.59 -2.43
N CYS A 130 -4.79 8.71 -3.35
CA CYS A 130 -5.91 8.93 -4.24
C CYS A 130 -7.18 8.27 -3.71
N ASP A 131 -8.30 8.95 -3.84
CA ASP A 131 -9.59 8.36 -3.51
C ASP A 131 -10.02 7.43 -4.64
N CYS A 132 -10.61 6.31 -4.27
CA CYS A 132 -11.17 5.36 -5.23
C CYS A 132 -12.61 5.75 -5.52
N ASN A 133 -12.78 6.76 -6.36
CA ASN A 133 -14.09 7.26 -6.75
C ASN A 133 -14.57 6.51 -7.99
N ILE A 134 -15.33 5.44 -7.74
CA ILE A 134 -15.93 4.69 -8.83
C ILE A 134 -17.38 5.09 -8.91
N ASN A 135 -17.75 5.73 -10.02
CA ASN A 135 -19.10 6.15 -10.27
C ASN A 135 -19.76 5.18 -11.25
N LEU A 136 -20.66 4.37 -10.74
CA LEU A 136 -21.36 3.39 -11.57
C LEU A 136 -22.21 4.06 -12.66
N ALA A 137 -22.66 5.29 -12.42
CA ALA A 137 -23.43 6.03 -13.41
C ALA A 137 -22.60 6.42 -14.63
N ASP A 138 -21.28 6.49 -14.49
CA ASP A 138 -20.37 6.81 -15.60
C ASP A 138 -19.94 5.56 -16.37
N GLY A 139 -20.55 4.42 -16.10
CA GLY A 139 -20.27 3.19 -16.81
C GLY A 139 -19.10 2.40 -16.24
N ILE A 140 -18.48 2.86 -15.17
CA ILE A 140 -17.47 2.09 -14.46
C ILE A 140 -18.20 1.13 -13.55
N ARG A 141 -18.18 -0.13 -13.90
CA ARG A 141 -18.92 -1.14 -13.17
C ARG A 141 -18.03 -1.90 -12.20
N PRO A 142 -18.62 -2.52 -11.15
CA PRO A 142 -17.89 -3.48 -10.37
C PRO A 142 -17.27 -4.52 -11.30
N LEU A 143 -16.00 -4.80 -11.11
CA LEU A 143 -15.27 -5.68 -12.01
C LEU A 143 -15.59 -7.13 -11.70
N ARG A 144 -15.96 -7.85 -12.74
CA ARG A 144 -16.32 -9.26 -12.65
C ARG A 144 -15.40 -10.06 -13.55
N ASP A 145 -14.16 -9.86 -13.35
CA ASP A 145 -13.16 -10.55 -14.14
C ASP A 145 -13.11 -12.03 -13.81
#